data_33e59c6388456bd8817bfa98afeeb12f
#
_entry.id   33e59c6388456bd8817bfa98afeeb12f
#
_cell.length_a   1.000
_cell.length_b   1.000
_cell.length_c   1.000
_cell.angle_alpha   90.00
_cell.angle_beta   90.00
_cell.angle_gamma   90.00
#
_symmetry.space_group_name_H-M   'P 1'
#
loop_
_entity.id
_entity.type
_entity.pdbx_description
1 polymer ?
#
loop_
_entity_poly.entity_id
_entity_poly.type
_entity_poly.pdbx_seq_one_letter_code
_entity_poly.pdbx_strand_id
1 'polypeptide(L)'
;MDIYKVGLDIGSTTAKIIVLDKSERNVLFYKYERHQAKVQECLLAFFHQLKEQMGDVTLSINITGSVGMGIAEKYSLPFVQEVVAAAQYIRQNHPGISSMIDIGGEDAKVVFFQNNQATDLRMNGNCAGGTGAFIDQMAILLGVSMDELNGLALRATRVHPIASRCGVFCKTDIQNLIAKNIPKEDIAASIFHAVTVQTIVTLAHGCDIVAPILLCGGPLTFIPALRKSFANYLQLSEENDFLLPEKSNLIPAWGAALAENSRKMKITELTGLLENLSEKAYRPQNSLPSFFKDETEYLQWKDRLAQYDVQRTELTSGIQQATIGIDSGSTTTKIVVLDENNRILYSYYHDNKGNPIKAVEEGLQKLHKECQEKGTILQIKGGCSTGYGEDLIKAAFQMDAGIIETIAHYMAAKHINKDVSFILDIGGQDMNCLLYTSPSPRDTR
;
A
#
# COMPACT_ATOMS: atom_id res chain seq x y z
N MET A 1 28.36 -29.19 21.95
CA MET A 1 27.05 -28.54 21.79
C MET A 1 26.87 -28.21 20.34
N ASP A 2 25.72 -28.54 19.81
CA ASP A 2 25.42 -28.22 18.42
C ASP A 2 25.07 -26.74 18.27
N ILE A 3 25.78 -26.05 17.39
CA ILE A 3 25.56 -24.64 17.08
C ILE A 3 24.91 -24.57 15.70
N TYR A 4 23.77 -23.90 15.61
CA TYR A 4 23.01 -23.73 14.38
C TYR A 4 23.13 -22.28 13.89
N LYS A 5 23.35 -22.08 12.62
CA LYS A 5 23.41 -20.74 12.03
C LYS A 5 22.01 -20.17 11.80
N VAL A 6 21.82 -18.95 12.24
CA VAL A 6 20.54 -18.25 12.13
C VAL A 6 20.73 -16.89 11.49
N GLY A 7 19.91 -16.63 10.49
CA GLY A 7 19.75 -15.31 9.89
C GLY A 7 18.36 -14.77 10.14
N LEU A 8 18.30 -13.53 10.60
CA LEU A 8 17.08 -12.76 10.77
C LEU A 8 17.09 -11.62 9.76
N ASP A 9 16.05 -11.53 8.93
CA ASP A 9 15.80 -10.37 8.10
C ASP A 9 14.54 -9.68 8.60
N ILE A 10 14.71 -8.46 9.12
CA ILE A 10 13.65 -7.67 9.70
C ILE A 10 13.51 -6.39 8.87
N GLY A 11 12.64 -6.45 7.88
CA GLY A 11 12.30 -5.33 7.03
C GLY A 11 11.19 -4.45 7.63
N SER A 12 10.76 -3.46 6.88
CA SER A 12 9.69 -2.52 7.28
C SER A 12 8.31 -3.17 7.42
N THR A 13 8.02 -4.22 6.65
CA THR A 13 6.70 -4.88 6.62
C THR A 13 6.72 -6.33 7.09
N THR A 14 7.84 -7.02 6.92
CA THR A 14 7.96 -8.46 7.18
C THR A 14 9.17 -8.80 8.05
N ALA A 15 9.03 -9.81 8.89
CA ALA A 15 10.12 -10.48 9.59
C ALA A 15 10.32 -11.88 9.00
N LYS A 16 11.58 -12.27 8.88
CA LYS A 16 11.99 -13.56 8.32
C LYS A 16 13.07 -14.17 9.19
N ILE A 17 13.00 -15.46 9.37
CA ILE A 17 14.03 -16.24 10.05
C ILE A 17 14.38 -17.47 9.20
N ILE A 18 15.66 -17.80 9.18
CA ILE A 18 16.14 -19.06 8.63
C ILE A 18 17.16 -19.68 9.59
N VAL A 19 17.06 -20.97 9.79
CA VAL A 19 17.99 -21.75 10.59
C VAL A 19 18.60 -22.83 9.70
N LEU A 20 19.92 -22.84 9.62
CA LEU A 20 20.69 -23.77 8.82
C LEU A 20 21.33 -24.85 9.71
N ASP A 21 21.53 -26.03 9.12
CA ASP A 21 22.33 -27.09 9.72
C ASP A 21 23.83 -26.71 9.75
N LYS A 22 24.65 -27.60 10.33
CA LYS A 22 26.10 -27.42 10.41
C LYS A 22 26.80 -27.41 9.05
N SER A 23 26.19 -28.02 8.04
CA SER A 23 26.73 -28.03 6.68
C SER A 23 26.42 -26.73 5.91
N GLU A 24 25.58 -25.86 6.48
CA GLU A 24 25.12 -24.60 5.88
C GLU A 24 24.29 -24.77 4.59
N ARG A 25 23.90 -26.01 4.29
CA ARG A 25 23.20 -26.37 3.05
C ARG A 25 21.73 -26.67 3.27
N ASN A 26 21.38 -27.20 4.44
CA ASN A 26 20.01 -27.62 4.72
C ASN A 26 19.31 -26.62 5.63
N VAL A 27 18.09 -26.26 5.25
CA VAL A 27 17.21 -25.41 6.06
C VAL A 27 16.44 -26.28 7.04
N LEU A 28 16.67 -26.10 8.33
CA LEU A 28 16.00 -26.85 9.39
C LEU A 28 14.71 -26.19 9.87
N PHE A 29 14.69 -24.87 9.83
CA PHE A 29 13.53 -24.06 10.22
C PHE A 29 13.52 -22.77 9.43
N TYR A 30 12.34 -22.29 9.06
CA TYR A 30 12.17 -20.96 8.47
C TYR A 30 10.76 -20.43 8.75
N LYS A 31 10.65 -19.09 8.79
CA LYS A 31 9.37 -18.34 8.82
C LYS A 31 9.48 -17.09 7.98
N TYR A 32 8.34 -16.67 7.47
CA TYR A 32 8.13 -15.42 6.76
C TYR A 32 6.76 -14.89 7.17
N GLU A 33 6.72 -13.78 7.90
CA GLU A 33 5.46 -13.22 8.42
C GLU A 33 5.42 -11.70 8.32
N ARG A 34 4.24 -11.15 8.10
CA ARG A 34 3.99 -9.70 8.19
C ARG A 34 3.84 -9.34 9.66
N HIS A 35 4.72 -8.49 10.18
CA HIS A 35 4.74 -8.15 11.61
C HIS A 35 3.75 -7.04 12.00
N GLN A 36 3.12 -6.34 11.04
CA GLN A 36 2.10 -5.30 11.31
C GLN A 36 2.55 -4.29 12.39
N ALA A 37 3.78 -3.82 12.33
CA ALA A 37 4.47 -3.00 13.33
C ALA A 37 4.69 -3.66 14.70
N LYS A 38 4.35 -4.95 14.89
CA LYS A 38 4.55 -5.74 16.11
C LYS A 38 5.76 -6.66 15.98
N VAL A 39 6.91 -6.06 15.65
CA VAL A 39 8.15 -6.80 15.36
C VAL A 39 8.56 -7.71 16.52
N GLN A 40 8.52 -7.20 17.76
CA GLN A 40 8.90 -7.97 18.94
C GLN A 40 8.04 -9.21 19.14
N GLU A 41 6.71 -9.07 19.06
CA GLU A 41 5.77 -10.19 19.19
C GLU A 41 6.04 -11.25 18.12
N CYS A 42 6.30 -10.82 16.88
CA CYS A 42 6.61 -11.69 15.76
C CYS A 42 7.92 -12.48 16.00
N LEU A 43 8.98 -11.81 16.43
CA LEU A 43 10.27 -12.48 16.72
C LEU A 43 10.16 -13.45 17.90
N LEU A 44 9.47 -13.08 18.97
CA LEU A 44 9.21 -13.98 20.10
C LEU A 44 8.47 -15.23 19.65
N ALA A 45 7.43 -15.08 18.81
CA ALA A 45 6.70 -16.22 18.25
C ALA A 45 7.62 -17.16 17.42
N PHE A 46 8.54 -16.60 16.62
CA PHE A 46 9.51 -17.39 15.88
C PHE A 46 10.43 -18.21 16.81
N PHE A 47 10.98 -17.59 17.84
CA PHE A 47 11.88 -18.28 18.77
C PHE A 47 11.18 -19.27 19.68
N HIS A 48 9.93 -19.03 20.08
CA HIS A 48 9.13 -20.02 20.81
C HIS A 48 8.88 -21.26 19.97
N GLN A 49 8.45 -21.12 18.71
CA GLN A 49 8.26 -22.24 17.78
C GLN A 49 9.57 -22.98 17.51
N LEU A 50 10.68 -22.24 17.32
CA LEU A 50 11.99 -22.85 17.14
C LEU A 50 12.40 -23.69 18.36
N LYS A 51 12.15 -23.16 19.56
CA LYS A 51 12.45 -23.86 20.83
C LYS A 51 11.60 -25.11 21.01
N GLU A 52 10.32 -25.06 20.64
CA GLU A 52 9.43 -26.22 20.66
C GLU A 52 9.94 -27.32 19.72
N GLN A 53 10.45 -26.96 18.54
CA GLN A 53 10.90 -27.90 17.52
C GLN A 53 12.30 -28.47 17.82
N MET A 54 13.23 -27.66 18.31
CA MET A 54 14.66 -28.03 18.41
C MET A 54 15.19 -28.05 19.85
N GLY A 55 14.39 -27.66 20.86
CA GLY A 55 14.83 -27.46 22.22
C GLY A 55 15.61 -26.17 22.42
N ASP A 56 16.24 -26.00 23.60
CA ASP A 56 17.04 -24.81 23.93
C ASP A 56 18.48 -24.91 23.39
N VAL A 57 18.59 -24.93 22.06
CA VAL A 57 19.88 -25.04 21.36
C VAL A 57 20.66 -23.74 21.33
N THR A 58 21.96 -23.84 21.05
CA THR A 58 22.82 -22.65 20.85
C THR A 58 22.75 -22.21 19.40
N LEU A 59 22.44 -20.96 19.18
CA LEU A 59 22.32 -20.30 17.88
C LEU A 59 23.52 -19.38 17.64
N SER A 60 23.98 -19.33 16.41
CA SER A 60 24.95 -18.39 15.87
C SER A 60 24.20 -17.39 15.01
N ILE A 61 23.91 -16.18 15.52
CA ILE A 61 22.90 -15.26 15.00
C ILE A 61 23.55 -14.09 14.30
N ASN A 62 22.98 -13.75 13.14
CA ASN A 62 23.18 -12.50 12.43
C ASN A 62 21.83 -11.87 12.07
N ILE A 63 21.80 -10.55 12.04
CA ILE A 63 20.61 -9.76 11.71
C ILE A 63 20.87 -8.96 10.43
N THR A 64 19.84 -8.83 9.59
CA THR A 64 19.79 -7.94 8.43
C THR A 64 18.42 -7.26 8.34
N GLY A 65 18.24 -6.40 7.34
CA GLY A 65 16.99 -5.68 7.10
C GLY A 65 16.95 -4.30 7.76
N SER A 66 16.12 -3.41 7.23
CA SER A 66 16.07 -1.98 7.60
C SER A 66 15.69 -1.74 9.07
N VAL A 67 14.74 -2.50 9.62
CA VAL A 67 14.36 -2.46 11.03
C VAL A 67 15.34 -3.27 11.89
N GLY A 68 15.94 -4.29 11.31
CA GLY A 68 16.94 -5.15 11.97
C GLY A 68 18.15 -4.39 12.47
N MET A 69 18.57 -3.32 11.80
CA MET A 69 19.69 -2.47 12.23
C MET A 69 19.48 -1.90 13.64
N GLY A 70 18.32 -1.30 13.90
CA GLY A 70 18.02 -0.74 15.22
C GLY A 70 17.95 -1.79 16.34
N ILE A 71 17.48 -3.00 16.01
CA ILE A 71 17.45 -4.13 16.94
C ILE A 71 18.89 -4.61 17.22
N ALA A 72 19.70 -4.76 16.17
CA ALA A 72 21.09 -5.17 16.28
C ALA A 72 21.90 -4.21 17.15
N GLU A 73 21.78 -2.91 16.92
CA GLU A 73 22.43 -1.87 17.73
C GLU A 73 22.00 -1.94 19.21
N LYS A 74 20.67 -2.02 19.44
CA LYS A 74 20.12 -2.02 20.80
C LYS A 74 20.61 -3.20 21.65
N TYR A 75 20.75 -4.38 21.03
CA TYR A 75 21.15 -5.61 21.74
C TYR A 75 22.58 -6.03 21.51
N SER A 76 23.37 -5.19 20.82
CA SER A 76 24.75 -5.49 20.45
C SER A 76 24.85 -6.83 19.70
N LEU A 77 23.90 -7.07 18.78
CA LEU A 77 23.90 -8.23 17.91
C LEU A 77 24.60 -7.90 16.57
N PRO A 78 25.25 -8.85 15.93
CA PRO A 78 25.88 -8.63 14.64
C PRO A 78 24.85 -8.27 13.56
N PHE A 79 25.19 -7.26 12.78
CA PHE A 79 24.38 -6.80 11.66
C PHE A 79 25.15 -6.96 10.33
N VAL A 80 24.43 -7.44 9.33
CA VAL A 80 24.94 -7.56 7.94
C VAL A 80 24.02 -6.75 7.04
N GLN A 81 24.59 -5.89 6.21
CA GLN A 81 23.79 -5.16 5.22
C GLN A 81 23.10 -6.15 4.28
N GLU A 82 21.83 -5.90 3.96
CA GLU A 82 20.94 -6.79 3.22
C GLU A 82 21.54 -7.21 1.85
N VAL A 83 22.13 -6.24 1.14
CA VAL A 83 22.77 -6.52 -0.15
C VAL A 83 24.01 -7.39 0.00
N VAL A 84 24.79 -7.18 1.06
CA VAL A 84 25.96 -8.00 1.39
C VAL A 84 25.53 -9.42 1.72
N ALA A 85 24.46 -9.57 2.51
CA ALA A 85 23.88 -10.87 2.82
C ALA A 85 23.39 -11.58 1.54
N ALA A 86 22.60 -10.91 0.71
CA ALA A 86 22.12 -11.48 -0.55
C ALA A 86 23.28 -11.87 -1.48
N ALA A 87 24.30 -11.03 -1.62
CA ALA A 87 25.51 -11.34 -2.42
C ALA A 87 26.26 -12.56 -1.89
N GLN A 88 26.32 -12.75 -0.57
CA GLN A 88 26.95 -13.92 0.03
C GLN A 88 26.19 -15.22 -0.30
N TYR A 89 24.86 -15.17 -0.22
CA TYR A 89 24.01 -16.30 -0.65
C TYR A 89 24.24 -16.65 -2.13
N ILE A 90 24.21 -15.64 -3.01
CA ILE A 90 24.40 -15.82 -4.46
C ILE A 90 25.76 -16.44 -4.75
N ARG A 91 26.83 -15.89 -4.17
CA ARG A 91 28.19 -16.39 -4.37
C ARG A 91 28.35 -17.88 -4.00
N GLN A 92 27.66 -18.30 -2.94
CA GLN A 92 27.77 -19.67 -2.44
C GLN A 92 26.85 -20.65 -3.18
N ASN A 93 25.64 -20.24 -3.56
CA ASN A 93 24.61 -21.15 -4.06
C ASN A 93 24.34 -21.01 -5.56
N HIS A 94 24.57 -19.83 -6.13
CA HIS A 94 24.27 -19.52 -7.54
C HIS A 94 25.39 -18.70 -8.20
N PRO A 95 26.62 -19.24 -8.26
CA PRO A 95 27.71 -18.55 -8.95
C PRO A 95 27.36 -18.33 -10.43
N GLY A 96 27.72 -17.19 -10.99
CA GLY A 96 27.43 -16.84 -12.39
C GLY A 96 26.20 -15.99 -12.62
N ILE A 97 25.47 -15.60 -11.57
CA ILE A 97 24.41 -14.60 -11.67
C ILE A 97 24.98 -13.24 -12.09
N SER A 98 24.37 -12.63 -13.10
CA SER A 98 24.80 -11.31 -13.60
C SER A 98 24.04 -10.16 -12.94
N SER A 99 22.80 -10.36 -12.60
CA SER A 99 21.94 -9.35 -11.96
C SER A 99 20.99 -9.97 -10.93
N MET A 100 20.64 -9.22 -9.89
CA MET A 100 19.57 -9.56 -8.96
C MET A 100 18.54 -8.44 -8.94
N ILE A 101 17.28 -8.79 -9.03
CA ILE A 101 16.16 -7.88 -8.79
C ILE A 101 15.48 -8.31 -7.50
N ASP A 102 15.46 -7.43 -6.53
CA ASP A 102 14.77 -7.62 -5.25
C ASP A 102 13.66 -6.59 -5.09
N ILE A 103 12.43 -7.07 -4.91
CA ILE A 103 11.29 -6.22 -4.58
C ILE A 103 10.82 -6.58 -3.18
N GLY A 104 11.11 -5.67 -2.26
CA GLY A 104 10.71 -5.76 -0.86
C GLY A 104 9.32 -5.18 -0.60
N GLY A 105 9.00 -4.99 0.69
CA GLY A 105 7.77 -4.36 1.14
C GLY A 105 7.71 -2.88 0.79
N GLU A 106 8.76 -2.14 1.09
CA GLU A 106 8.84 -0.67 0.89
C GLU A 106 10.05 -0.24 0.06
N ASP A 107 10.91 -1.15 -0.31
CA ASP A 107 12.07 -0.91 -1.14
C ASP A 107 12.14 -1.85 -2.34
N ALA A 108 12.87 -1.42 -3.35
CA ALA A 108 13.22 -2.21 -4.52
C ALA A 108 14.70 -2.00 -4.82
N LYS A 109 15.39 -3.06 -5.20
CA LYS A 109 16.83 -3.04 -5.44
C LYS A 109 17.17 -3.78 -6.73
N VAL A 110 18.15 -3.28 -7.43
CA VAL A 110 18.82 -3.98 -8.52
C VAL A 110 20.31 -4.03 -8.19
N VAL A 111 20.86 -5.22 -8.18
CA VAL A 111 22.28 -5.46 -7.90
C VAL A 111 22.93 -6.10 -9.12
N PHE A 112 24.05 -5.56 -9.53
CA PHE A 112 24.85 -6.07 -10.65
C PHE A 112 26.06 -6.82 -10.12
N PHE A 113 26.37 -7.95 -10.72
CA PHE A 113 27.48 -8.81 -10.32
C PHE A 113 28.51 -8.94 -11.44
N GLN A 114 29.77 -8.90 -11.06
CA GLN A 114 30.89 -9.23 -11.93
C GLN A 114 31.85 -10.14 -11.16
N ASN A 115 32.22 -11.27 -11.75
CA ASN A 115 33.07 -12.27 -11.09
C ASN A 115 32.55 -12.71 -9.70
N ASN A 116 31.25 -12.90 -9.58
CA ASN A 116 30.54 -13.25 -8.35
C ASN A 116 30.65 -12.20 -7.20
N GLN A 117 31.01 -10.97 -7.53
CA GLN A 117 31.04 -9.86 -6.58
C GLN A 117 30.00 -8.81 -7.00
N ALA A 118 29.26 -8.28 -6.03
CA ALA A 118 28.38 -7.15 -6.28
C ALA A 118 29.23 -5.91 -6.63
N THR A 119 29.05 -5.38 -7.85
CA THR A 119 29.83 -4.26 -8.36
C THR A 119 29.06 -2.95 -8.33
N ASP A 120 27.74 -3.00 -8.46
CA ASP A 120 26.87 -1.84 -8.40
C ASP A 120 25.55 -2.21 -7.71
N LEU A 121 25.04 -1.27 -6.92
CA LEU A 121 23.75 -1.37 -6.22
C LEU A 121 22.92 -0.16 -6.54
N ARG A 122 21.73 -0.39 -7.01
CA ARG A 122 20.70 0.63 -7.21
C ARG A 122 19.49 0.33 -6.34
N MET A 123 19.02 1.32 -5.64
CA MET A 123 17.87 1.19 -4.74
C MET A 123 16.96 2.40 -4.92
N ASN A 124 15.64 2.17 -4.85
CA ASN A 124 14.71 3.28 -4.83
C ASN A 124 14.95 4.14 -3.56
N GLY A 125 14.73 5.45 -3.72
CA GLY A 125 14.77 6.37 -2.58
C GLY A 125 13.55 6.23 -1.66
N ASN A 126 13.09 7.33 -1.09
CA ASN A 126 11.97 7.38 -0.13
C ASN A 126 10.58 7.17 -0.77
N CYS A 127 10.47 6.60 -1.96
CA CYS A 127 9.21 6.39 -2.66
C CYS A 127 8.85 4.91 -2.66
N ALA A 128 7.71 4.56 -2.08
CA ALA A 128 7.19 3.19 -2.09
C ALA A 128 6.65 2.73 -3.46
N GLY A 129 6.59 3.60 -4.47
CA GLY A 129 6.21 3.22 -5.83
C GLY A 129 7.14 2.12 -6.36
N GLY A 130 6.59 1.10 -7.01
CA GLY A 130 7.35 -0.05 -7.48
C GLY A 130 7.68 -1.11 -6.43
N THR A 131 7.06 -1.06 -5.26
CA THR A 131 7.30 -1.99 -4.14
C THR A 131 6.05 -2.79 -3.77
N GLY A 132 6.19 -3.73 -2.84
CA GLY A 132 5.08 -4.55 -2.35
C GLY A 132 3.97 -3.73 -1.71
N ALA A 133 4.31 -2.69 -0.94
CA ALA A 133 3.33 -1.80 -0.31
C ALA A 133 2.50 -1.04 -1.36
N PHE A 134 3.10 -0.64 -2.47
CA PHE A 134 2.36 -0.05 -3.58
C PHE A 134 1.38 -1.05 -4.19
N ILE A 135 1.81 -2.29 -4.44
CA ILE A 135 0.94 -3.34 -4.99
C ILE A 135 -0.22 -3.62 -4.04
N ASP A 136 0.04 -3.72 -2.73
CA ASP A 136 -1.00 -3.89 -1.70
C ASP A 136 -2.04 -2.76 -1.74
N GLN A 137 -1.59 -1.50 -1.85
CA GLN A 137 -2.50 -0.35 -1.97
C GLN A 137 -3.36 -0.41 -3.23
N MET A 138 -2.82 -0.88 -4.33
CA MET A 138 -3.57 -1.03 -5.59
C MET A 138 -4.58 -2.18 -5.52
N ALA A 139 -4.26 -3.28 -4.83
CA ALA A 139 -5.20 -4.35 -4.56
C ALA A 139 -6.40 -3.85 -3.72
N ILE A 140 -6.12 -3.07 -2.66
CA ILE A 140 -7.16 -2.43 -1.84
C ILE A 140 -8.03 -1.48 -2.68
N LEU A 141 -7.42 -0.66 -3.53
CA LEU A 141 -8.13 0.28 -4.41
C LEU A 141 -9.10 -0.43 -5.36
N LEU A 142 -8.69 -1.59 -5.91
CA LEU A 142 -9.53 -2.42 -6.77
C LEU A 142 -10.54 -3.28 -5.99
N GLY A 143 -10.44 -3.33 -4.66
CA GLY A 143 -11.28 -4.15 -3.81
C GLY A 143 -11.08 -5.65 -4.03
N VAL A 144 -9.81 -6.10 -4.19
CA VAL A 144 -9.45 -7.49 -4.45
C VAL A 144 -8.32 -7.94 -3.53
N SER A 145 -8.21 -9.23 -3.29
CA SER A 145 -7.04 -9.82 -2.63
C SER A 145 -5.83 -9.85 -3.56
N MET A 146 -4.65 -10.14 -3.01
CA MET A 146 -3.42 -10.25 -3.81
C MET A 146 -3.50 -11.41 -4.82
N ASP A 147 -4.07 -12.53 -4.43
CA ASP A 147 -4.24 -13.70 -5.31
C ASP A 147 -5.21 -13.39 -6.46
N GLU A 148 -6.30 -12.68 -6.15
CA GLU A 148 -7.24 -12.20 -7.18
C GLU A 148 -6.58 -11.20 -8.12
N LEU A 149 -5.79 -10.23 -7.60
CA LEU A 149 -5.06 -9.26 -8.43
C LEU A 149 -4.12 -9.98 -9.40
N ASN A 150 -3.35 -10.97 -8.90
CA ASN A 150 -2.50 -11.79 -9.74
C ASN A 150 -3.29 -12.54 -10.81
N GLY A 151 -4.40 -13.20 -10.42
CA GLY A 151 -5.25 -13.94 -11.34
C GLY A 151 -5.93 -13.05 -12.41
N LEU A 152 -6.34 -11.84 -12.05
CA LEU A 152 -6.85 -10.86 -12.99
C LEU A 152 -5.78 -10.47 -14.02
N ALA A 153 -4.60 -10.09 -13.59
CA ALA A 153 -3.52 -9.67 -14.48
C ALA A 153 -3.11 -10.74 -15.49
N LEU A 154 -3.14 -12.01 -15.09
CA LEU A 154 -2.82 -13.14 -15.99
C LEU A 154 -3.87 -13.33 -17.11
N ARG A 155 -5.10 -12.82 -16.93
CA ARG A 155 -6.20 -12.87 -17.92
C ARG A 155 -6.35 -11.58 -18.72
N ALA A 156 -5.52 -10.57 -18.45
CA ALA A 156 -5.59 -9.29 -19.16
C ALA A 156 -5.39 -9.44 -20.67
N THR A 157 -6.10 -8.62 -21.41
CA THR A 157 -5.99 -8.55 -22.88
C THR A 157 -5.20 -7.33 -23.33
N ARG A 158 -5.12 -6.30 -22.47
CA ARG A 158 -4.43 -5.04 -22.76
C ARG A 158 -3.69 -4.51 -21.53
N VAL A 159 -2.64 -3.75 -21.80
CA VAL A 159 -1.93 -2.97 -20.80
C VAL A 159 -2.11 -1.49 -21.14
N HIS A 160 -2.63 -0.72 -20.22
CA HIS A 160 -2.80 0.71 -20.36
C HIS A 160 -1.58 1.47 -19.85
N PRO A 161 -1.14 2.52 -20.55
CA PRO A 161 -0.05 3.36 -20.06
C PRO A 161 -0.50 4.11 -18.81
N ILE A 162 0.22 3.92 -17.72
CA ILE A 162 0.06 4.63 -16.45
C ILE A 162 1.41 5.15 -15.98
N ALA A 163 1.40 6.21 -15.18
CA ALA A 163 2.64 6.81 -14.69
C ALA A 163 3.47 5.78 -13.91
N SER A 164 4.73 5.61 -14.28
CA SER A 164 5.63 4.61 -13.68
C SER A 164 6.73 5.19 -12.80
N ARG A 165 6.85 6.53 -12.72
CA ARG A 165 7.91 7.19 -11.92
C ARG A 165 7.45 7.63 -10.53
N CYS A 166 6.17 7.88 -10.34
CA CYS A 166 5.61 8.37 -9.09
C CYS A 166 4.39 7.54 -8.72
N GLY A 167 4.40 6.91 -7.55
CA GLY A 167 3.30 6.09 -7.07
C GLY A 167 1.98 6.86 -6.91
N VAL A 168 2.04 8.17 -6.60
CA VAL A 168 0.86 9.03 -6.49
C VAL A 168 0.21 9.23 -7.86
N PHE A 169 0.98 9.62 -8.88
CA PHE A 169 0.45 9.76 -10.24
C PHE A 169 -0.03 8.44 -10.83
N CYS A 170 0.71 7.34 -10.57
CA CYS A 170 0.27 6.01 -10.94
C CYS A 170 -1.10 5.67 -10.36
N LYS A 171 -1.31 5.95 -9.08
CA LYS A 171 -2.59 5.75 -8.40
C LYS A 171 -3.69 6.59 -9.03
N THR A 172 -3.44 7.85 -9.34
CA THR A 172 -4.40 8.73 -10.02
C THR A 172 -4.79 8.19 -11.40
N ASP A 173 -3.80 7.73 -12.20
CA ASP A 173 -4.08 7.14 -13.51
C ASP A 173 -4.93 5.87 -13.40
N ILE A 174 -4.63 5.00 -12.43
CA ILE A 174 -5.44 3.79 -12.17
C ILE A 174 -6.89 4.16 -11.86
N GLN A 175 -7.13 5.21 -11.10
CA GLN A 175 -8.48 5.64 -10.78
C GLN A 175 -9.20 6.24 -11.98
N ASN A 176 -8.48 6.93 -12.85
CA ASN A 176 -9.02 7.37 -14.12
C ASN A 176 -9.46 6.18 -15.00
N LEU A 177 -8.69 5.06 -14.96
CA LEU A 177 -9.08 3.83 -15.66
C LEU A 177 -10.32 3.20 -15.02
N ILE A 178 -10.42 3.18 -13.70
CA ILE A 178 -11.61 2.71 -12.97
C ILE A 178 -12.82 3.58 -13.32
N ALA A 179 -12.67 4.91 -13.30
CA ALA A 179 -13.73 5.85 -13.66
C ALA A 179 -14.22 5.68 -15.11
N LYS A 180 -13.34 5.25 -16.01
CA LYS A 180 -13.67 4.90 -17.41
C LYS A 180 -14.22 3.48 -17.57
N ASN A 181 -14.46 2.77 -16.48
CA ASN A 181 -14.95 1.39 -16.45
C ASN A 181 -14.09 0.41 -17.28
N ILE A 182 -12.77 0.60 -17.25
CA ILE A 182 -11.82 -0.34 -17.87
C ILE A 182 -11.85 -1.66 -17.08
N PRO A 183 -11.78 -2.84 -17.75
CA PRO A 183 -11.76 -4.13 -17.09
C PRO A 183 -10.69 -4.23 -16.02
N LYS A 184 -11.02 -4.80 -14.85
CA LYS A 184 -10.07 -4.96 -13.75
C LYS A 184 -8.85 -5.78 -14.13
N GLU A 185 -9.01 -6.73 -15.05
CA GLU A 185 -7.94 -7.54 -15.62
C GLU A 185 -6.85 -6.65 -16.25
N ASP A 186 -7.27 -5.74 -17.11
CA ASP A 186 -6.37 -4.85 -17.83
C ASP A 186 -5.72 -3.82 -16.87
N ILE A 187 -6.46 -3.35 -15.86
CA ILE A 187 -5.92 -2.47 -14.83
C ILE A 187 -4.87 -3.22 -13.99
N ALA A 188 -5.14 -4.46 -13.58
CA ALA A 188 -4.20 -5.27 -12.81
C ALA A 188 -2.89 -5.53 -13.56
N ALA A 189 -2.96 -5.85 -14.86
CA ALA A 189 -1.76 -6.00 -15.69
C ALA A 189 -1.01 -4.66 -15.85
N SER A 190 -1.73 -3.54 -15.96
CA SER A 190 -1.12 -2.20 -16.06
C SER A 190 -0.38 -1.81 -14.77
N ILE A 191 -0.90 -2.21 -13.60
CA ILE A 191 -0.22 -2.02 -12.30
C ILE A 191 1.12 -2.76 -12.29
N PHE A 192 1.16 -4.04 -12.63
CA PHE A 192 2.41 -4.82 -12.65
C PHE A 192 3.38 -4.30 -13.72
N HIS A 193 2.88 -3.86 -14.85
CA HIS A 193 3.69 -3.21 -15.86
C HIS A 193 4.33 -1.92 -15.33
N ALA A 194 3.59 -1.07 -14.64
CA ALA A 194 4.14 0.15 -14.05
C ALA A 194 5.21 -0.13 -13.00
N VAL A 195 5.01 -1.14 -12.13
CA VAL A 195 6.03 -1.61 -11.17
C VAL A 195 7.29 -2.05 -11.89
N THR A 196 7.16 -2.82 -12.96
CA THR A 196 8.26 -3.30 -13.79
C THR A 196 9.03 -2.13 -14.42
N VAL A 197 8.32 -1.21 -15.08
CA VAL A 197 8.93 -0.04 -15.72
C VAL A 197 9.64 0.84 -14.69
N GLN A 198 9.02 1.07 -13.54
CA GLN A 198 9.62 1.85 -12.47
C GLN A 198 10.91 1.21 -11.97
N THR A 199 10.90 -0.10 -11.71
CA THR A 199 12.09 -0.81 -11.25
C THR A 199 13.21 -0.74 -12.29
N ILE A 200 12.93 -1.03 -13.54
CA ILE A 200 13.96 -1.09 -14.58
C ILE A 200 14.44 0.31 -14.97
N VAL A 201 13.54 1.22 -15.33
CA VAL A 201 13.94 2.55 -15.85
C VAL A 201 14.52 3.43 -14.75
N THR A 202 13.98 3.35 -13.53
CA THR A 202 14.43 4.21 -12.42
C THR A 202 15.67 3.65 -11.74
N LEU A 203 15.75 2.34 -11.53
CA LEU A 203 16.86 1.73 -10.79
C LEU A 203 18.01 1.31 -11.70
N ALA A 204 17.76 0.67 -12.83
CA ALA A 204 18.86 0.31 -13.73
C ALA A 204 19.55 1.54 -14.32
N HIS A 205 18.80 2.64 -14.58
CA HIS A 205 19.31 3.98 -14.91
C HIS A 205 20.50 3.98 -15.87
N GLY A 206 20.34 3.32 -17.02
CA GLY A 206 21.39 3.21 -18.05
C GLY A 206 22.35 2.03 -17.91
N CYS A 207 22.17 1.17 -16.91
CA CYS A 207 22.84 -0.12 -16.85
C CYS A 207 21.95 -1.20 -17.45
N ASP A 208 22.52 -2.06 -18.28
CA ASP A 208 21.81 -3.19 -18.86
C ASP A 208 21.60 -4.28 -17.81
N ILE A 209 20.37 -4.71 -17.62
CA ILE A 209 20.05 -5.88 -16.82
C ILE A 209 20.29 -7.12 -17.68
N VAL A 210 21.34 -7.85 -17.39
CA VAL A 210 21.82 -8.98 -18.18
C VAL A 210 21.50 -10.29 -17.47
N ALA A 211 21.02 -11.28 -18.23
CA ALA A 211 20.81 -12.65 -17.74
C ALA A 211 22.15 -13.38 -17.45
N PRO A 212 22.17 -14.37 -16.53
CA PRO A 212 21.06 -14.84 -15.71
C PRO A 212 20.68 -13.84 -14.58
N ILE A 213 19.37 -13.66 -14.38
CA ILE A 213 18.81 -12.71 -13.40
C ILE A 213 18.21 -13.49 -12.24
N LEU A 214 18.67 -13.24 -11.04
CA LEU A 214 18.06 -13.82 -9.84
C LEU A 214 16.92 -12.91 -9.34
N LEU A 215 15.75 -13.50 -9.10
CA LEU A 215 14.59 -12.82 -8.53
C LEU A 215 14.49 -13.07 -7.03
N CYS A 216 14.32 -11.98 -6.26
CA CYS A 216 14.27 -11.98 -4.80
C CYS A 216 13.10 -11.12 -4.29
N GLY A 217 12.75 -11.29 -3.02
CA GLY A 217 11.69 -10.54 -2.37
C GLY A 217 10.30 -11.16 -2.50
N GLY A 218 9.41 -10.77 -1.59
CA GLY A 218 8.06 -11.33 -1.51
C GLY A 218 7.24 -11.17 -2.79
N PRO A 219 7.09 -9.96 -3.36
CA PRO A 219 6.35 -9.76 -4.59
C PRO A 219 6.81 -10.65 -5.74
N LEU A 220 8.10 -10.75 -6.00
CA LEU A 220 8.62 -11.59 -7.07
C LEU A 220 8.50 -13.11 -6.77
N THR A 221 8.53 -13.48 -5.49
CA THR A 221 8.32 -14.89 -5.08
C THR A 221 6.88 -15.32 -5.30
N PHE A 222 5.89 -14.49 -4.88
CA PHE A 222 4.50 -14.92 -4.77
C PHE A 222 3.59 -14.44 -5.90
N ILE A 223 4.04 -13.52 -6.80
CA ILE A 223 3.20 -12.95 -7.85
C ILE A 223 3.73 -13.32 -9.25
N PRO A 224 3.26 -14.44 -9.84
CA PRO A 224 3.65 -14.86 -11.19
C PRO A 224 3.41 -13.78 -12.28
N ALA A 225 2.30 -13.04 -12.20
CA ALA A 225 1.99 -11.99 -13.17
C ALA A 225 3.04 -10.86 -13.17
N LEU A 226 3.63 -10.55 -12.00
CA LEU A 226 4.71 -9.58 -11.92
C LEU A 226 5.98 -10.09 -12.61
N ARG A 227 6.38 -11.35 -12.38
CA ARG A 227 7.53 -11.97 -13.08
C ARG A 227 7.35 -11.97 -14.59
N LYS A 228 6.15 -12.36 -15.05
CA LYS A 228 5.79 -12.30 -16.47
C LYS A 228 5.90 -10.89 -17.04
N SER A 229 5.53 -9.87 -16.26
CA SER A 229 5.69 -8.47 -16.66
C SER A 229 7.16 -8.09 -16.85
N PHE A 230 8.06 -8.53 -15.95
CA PHE A 230 9.51 -8.33 -16.10
C PHE A 230 10.06 -9.04 -17.34
N ALA A 231 9.69 -10.30 -17.55
CA ALA A 231 10.13 -11.07 -18.72
C ALA A 231 9.69 -10.41 -20.03
N ASN A 232 8.44 -10.00 -20.13
CA ASN A 232 7.91 -9.31 -21.29
C ASN A 232 8.60 -7.97 -21.55
N TYR A 233 8.82 -7.16 -20.51
CA TYR A 233 9.42 -5.84 -20.67
C TYR A 233 10.90 -5.91 -21.08
N LEU A 234 11.65 -6.85 -20.52
CA LEU A 234 13.06 -7.10 -20.86
C LEU A 234 13.24 -7.91 -22.13
N GLN A 235 12.16 -8.44 -22.69
CA GLN A 235 12.17 -9.36 -23.84
C GLN A 235 13.04 -10.61 -23.60
N LEU A 236 12.93 -11.16 -22.39
CA LEU A 236 13.67 -12.33 -21.91
C LEU A 236 12.71 -13.52 -21.67
N SER A 237 13.28 -14.71 -21.65
CA SER A 237 12.55 -15.95 -21.33
C SER A 237 12.43 -16.13 -19.81
N GLU A 238 11.19 -16.22 -19.29
CA GLU A 238 10.98 -16.44 -17.85
C GLU A 238 11.66 -17.73 -17.36
N GLU A 239 11.73 -18.77 -18.19
CA GLU A 239 12.28 -20.08 -17.81
C GLU A 239 13.82 -20.15 -17.91
N ASN A 240 14.42 -19.44 -18.88
CA ASN A 240 15.84 -19.59 -19.19
C ASN A 240 16.71 -18.46 -18.64
N ASP A 241 16.17 -17.25 -18.55
CA ASP A 241 16.93 -16.05 -18.23
C ASP A 241 16.77 -15.62 -16.78
N PHE A 242 15.70 -16.09 -16.12
CA PHE A 242 15.43 -15.77 -14.72
C PHE A 242 15.61 -17.01 -13.82
N LEU A 243 16.22 -16.78 -12.68
CA LEU A 243 16.33 -17.76 -11.61
C LEU A 243 15.47 -17.34 -10.44
N LEU A 244 14.51 -18.17 -10.07
CA LEU A 244 13.70 -18.04 -8.87
C LEU A 244 14.01 -19.20 -7.93
N PRO A 245 14.97 -19.07 -7.00
CA PRO A 245 15.28 -20.12 -6.05
C PRO A 245 14.08 -20.47 -5.16
N GLU A 246 14.01 -21.72 -4.71
CA GLU A 246 13.07 -22.06 -3.64
C GLU A 246 13.34 -21.15 -2.43
N LYS A 247 12.29 -20.56 -1.85
CA LYS A 247 12.41 -19.59 -0.75
C LYS A 247 13.18 -18.32 -1.10
N SER A 248 13.06 -17.82 -2.34
CA SER A 248 13.74 -16.60 -2.80
C SER A 248 13.40 -15.37 -1.93
N ASN A 249 12.24 -15.36 -1.28
CA ASN A 249 11.85 -14.36 -0.29
C ASN A 249 12.68 -14.36 1.00
N LEU A 250 13.50 -15.42 1.21
CA LEU A 250 14.37 -15.57 2.40
C LEU A 250 15.85 -15.32 2.11
N ILE A 251 16.22 -14.97 0.90
CA ILE A 251 17.64 -14.82 0.48
C ILE A 251 18.44 -13.90 1.41
N PRO A 252 17.97 -12.70 1.80
CA PRO A 252 18.74 -11.87 2.72
C PRO A 252 18.93 -12.52 4.09
N ALA A 253 17.90 -13.17 4.64
CA ALA A 253 18.03 -13.92 5.90
C ALA A 253 19.03 -15.08 5.76
N TRP A 254 18.98 -15.80 4.63
CA TRP A 254 19.91 -16.91 4.37
C TRP A 254 21.35 -16.41 4.29
N GLY A 255 21.59 -15.36 3.53
CA GLY A 255 22.92 -14.76 3.43
C GLY A 255 23.44 -14.22 4.77
N ALA A 256 22.57 -13.66 5.61
CA ALA A 256 22.94 -13.26 6.96
C ALA A 256 23.34 -14.46 7.81
N ALA A 257 22.65 -15.61 7.70
CA ALA A 257 23.04 -16.83 8.41
C ALA A 257 24.43 -17.35 7.99
N LEU A 258 24.83 -17.10 6.73
CA LEU A 258 26.13 -17.51 6.21
C LEU A 258 27.29 -16.58 6.62
N ALA A 259 27.01 -15.41 7.16
CA ALA A 259 28.04 -14.45 7.56
C ALA A 259 28.91 -14.99 8.73
N GLU A 260 30.21 -14.71 8.66
CA GLU A 260 31.17 -15.23 9.62
C GLU A 260 31.06 -14.55 11.01
N ASN A 261 30.74 -13.26 11.02
CA ASN A 261 30.72 -12.46 12.23
C ASN A 261 29.35 -12.64 12.94
N SER A 262 29.25 -13.63 13.81
CA SER A 262 28.00 -14.00 14.48
C SER A 262 28.15 -14.01 16.01
N ARG A 263 27.03 -13.75 16.70
CA ARG A 263 26.96 -13.89 18.17
C ARG A 263 26.33 -15.26 18.53
N LYS A 264 27.00 -15.98 19.42
CA LYS A 264 26.48 -17.27 19.92
C LYS A 264 25.69 -17.05 21.19
N MET A 265 24.45 -17.55 21.23
CA MET A 265 23.58 -17.49 22.39
C MET A 265 22.52 -18.59 22.36
N LYS A 266 21.97 -18.94 23.52
CA LYS A 266 20.84 -19.85 23.61
C LYS A 266 19.53 -19.17 23.23
N ILE A 267 18.54 -19.94 22.82
CA ILE A 267 17.21 -19.43 22.49
C ILE A 267 16.61 -18.70 23.70
N THR A 268 16.76 -19.28 24.91
CA THR A 268 16.26 -18.65 26.15
C THR A 268 16.92 -17.31 26.47
N GLU A 269 18.20 -17.15 26.17
CA GLU A 269 18.89 -15.86 26.36
C GLU A 269 18.34 -14.79 25.37
N LEU A 270 18.09 -15.21 24.15
CA LEU A 270 17.57 -14.31 23.11
C LEU A 270 16.13 -13.90 23.38
N THR A 271 15.26 -14.84 23.78
CA THR A 271 13.87 -14.52 24.15
C THR A 271 13.83 -13.57 25.35
N GLY A 272 14.67 -13.80 26.38
CA GLY A 272 14.79 -12.89 27.52
C GLY A 272 15.26 -11.48 27.15
N LEU A 273 16.18 -11.35 26.17
CA LEU A 273 16.56 -10.02 25.64
C LEU A 273 15.39 -9.33 24.94
N LEU A 274 14.59 -10.07 24.17
CA LEU A 274 13.44 -9.53 23.44
C LEU A 274 12.29 -9.16 24.38
N GLU A 275 12.01 -9.93 25.43
CA GLU A 275 10.97 -9.66 26.42
C GLU A 275 11.23 -8.37 27.21
N ASN A 276 12.47 -8.08 27.56
CA ASN A 276 12.87 -6.85 28.25
C ASN A 276 12.73 -5.56 27.41
N LEU A 277 12.28 -5.67 26.14
CA LEU A 277 11.99 -4.54 25.27
C LEU A 277 10.76 -3.71 25.70
N SER A 278 9.77 -4.37 26.31
CA SER A 278 8.46 -3.76 26.58
C SER A 278 8.49 -2.66 27.65
N GLU A 279 9.51 -2.62 28.51
CA GLU A 279 9.54 -1.71 29.66
C GLU A 279 10.13 -0.31 29.37
N LYS A 280 10.85 -0.13 28.27
CA LYS A 280 11.33 1.20 27.86
C LYS A 280 10.67 1.63 26.57
N ALA A 281 9.44 2.14 26.67
CA ALA A 281 8.81 2.84 25.57
C ALA A 281 9.77 3.92 25.05
N TYR A 282 10.27 3.75 23.84
CA TYR A 282 11.06 4.76 23.13
C TYR A 282 10.15 5.98 22.93
N ARG A 283 10.39 7.03 23.70
CA ARG A 283 9.78 8.34 23.44
C ARG A 283 10.68 9.06 22.45
N PRO A 284 10.18 9.36 21.22
CA PRO A 284 10.95 10.15 20.28
C PRO A 284 11.32 11.49 20.93
N GLN A 285 12.57 11.91 20.82
CA GLN A 285 13.05 13.18 21.38
C GLN A 285 12.37 14.41 20.74
N ASN A 286 11.77 14.26 19.56
CA ASN A 286 11.13 15.31 18.76
C ASN A 286 9.64 15.04 18.53
N SER A 287 8.89 14.58 19.54
CA SER A 287 7.45 14.46 19.42
C SER A 287 6.78 15.84 19.53
N LEU A 288 5.86 16.13 18.61
CA LEU A 288 4.97 17.29 18.75
C LEU A 288 4.05 17.10 19.97
N PRO A 289 3.59 18.18 20.60
CA PRO A 289 2.59 18.10 21.66
C PRO A 289 1.29 17.50 21.12
N SER A 290 0.46 16.97 21.99
CA SER A 290 -0.89 16.50 21.63
C SER A 290 -1.72 17.67 21.06
N PHE A 291 -2.64 17.36 20.11
CA PHE A 291 -3.53 18.38 19.53
C PHE A 291 -4.41 19.07 20.57
N PHE A 292 -4.81 18.34 21.59
CA PHE A 292 -5.61 18.85 22.71
C PHE A 292 -4.89 18.56 24.01
N LYS A 293 -4.94 19.51 24.95
CA LYS A 293 -4.34 19.35 26.29
C LYS A 293 -5.07 18.32 27.12
N ASP A 294 -6.39 18.29 26.99
CA ASP A 294 -7.30 17.43 27.71
C ASP A 294 -8.61 17.21 26.95
N GLU A 295 -9.47 16.37 27.49
CA GLU A 295 -10.77 16.05 26.94
C GLU A 295 -11.70 17.27 26.88
N THR A 296 -11.55 18.23 27.78
CA THR A 296 -12.37 19.45 27.81
C THR A 296 -12.09 20.30 26.57
N GLU A 297 -10.83 20.51 26.20
CA GLU A 297 -10.44 21.25 25.00
C GLU A 297 -10.94 20.54 23.73
N TYR A 298 -10.88 19.22 23.68
CA TYR A 298 -11.45 18.44 22.59
C TYR A 298 -12.96 18.62 22.46
N LEU A 299 -13.69 18.56 23.57
CA LEU A 299 -15.16 18.73 23.57
C LEU A 299 -15.54 20.16 23.15
N GLN A 300 -14.84 21.19 23.64
CA GLN A 300 -15.05 22.58 23.19
C GLN A 300 -14.83 22.77 21.69
N TRP A 301 -13.80 22.13 21.14
CA TRP A 301 -13.54 22.14 19.72
C TRP A 301 -14.68 21.44 18.94
N LYS A 302 -15.15 20.30 19.43
CA LYS A 302 -16.25 19.55 18.82
C LYS A 302 -17.57 20.34 18.85
N ASP A 303 -17.89 20.97 19.97
CA ASP A 303 -19.10 21.79 20.12
C ASP A 303 -19.05 23.02 19.19
N ARG A 304 -17.88 23.63 19.02
CA ARG A 304 -17.69 24.72 18.05
C ARG A 304 -17.94 24.27 16.62
N LEU A 305 -17.54 23.05 16.25
CA LEU A 305 -17.80 22.52 14.91
C LEU A 305 -19.27 22.18 14.69
N ALA A 306 -19.98 21.71 15.69
CA ALA A 306 -21.37 21.31 15.58
C ALA A 306 -22.30 22.46 15.13
N GLN A 307 -21.93 23.73 15.35
CA GLN A 307 -22.69 24.89 14.85
C GLN A 307 -22.75 24.98 13.31
N TYR A 308 -21.87 24.27 12.61
CA TYR A 308 -21.83 24.20 11.14
C TYR A 308 -22.45 22.92 10.59
N ASP A 309 -23.10 22.11 11.42
CA ASP A 309 -23.76 20.89 10.98
C ASP A 309 -24.88 21.19 9.97
N VAL A 310 -24.94 20.40 8.91
CA VAL A 310 -25.95 20.55 7.87
C VAL A 310 -27.30 20.07 8.39
N GLN A 311 -28.33 20.88 8.16
CA GLN A 311 -29.70 20.53 8.59
C GLN A 311 -30.19 19.25 7.93
N ARG A 312 -30.79 18.38 8.72
CA ARG A 312 -31.40 17.14 8.27
C ARG A 312 -32.90 17.14 8.52
N THR A 313 -33.62 16.39 7.71
CA THR A 313 -35.05 16.15 7.90
C THR A 313 -35.37 14.68 7.55
N GLU A 314 -36.53 14.22 7.88
CA GLU A 314 -36.89 12.82 7.65
C GLU A 314 -37.75 12.65 6.39
N LEU A 315 -37.65 11.45 5.79
CA LEU A 315 -38.60 10.99 4.80
C LEU A 315 -39.96 10.80 5.48
N THR A 316 -41.02 11.37 4.92
CA THR A 316 -42.38 11.29 5.42
C THR A 316 -43.30 10.61 4.40
N SER A 317 -44.37 10.02 4.87
CA SER A 317 -45.40 9.36 4.00
C SER A 317 -45.98 10.40 3.01
N GLY A 318 -46.21 9.97 1.78
CA GLY A 318 -46.75 10.79 0.71
C GLY A 318 -45.68 11.29 -0.30
N ILE A 319 -46.06 12.27 -1.09
CA ILE A 319 -45.16 12.84 -2.15
C ILE A 319 -44.25 13.88 -1.53
N GLN A 320 -42.92 13.72 -1.70
CA GLN A 320 -41.92 14.70 -1.33
C GLN A 320 -41.13 15.10 -2.56
N GLN A 321 -40.98 16.39 -2.83
CA GLN A 321 -40.11 16.91 -3.88
C GLN A 321 -38.66 16.93 -3.37
N ALA A 322 -37.73 16.54 -4.22
CA ALA A 322 -36.32 16.44 -3.84
C ALA A 322 -35.38 16.67 -5.04
N THR A 323 -34.15 17.00 -4.72
CA THR A 323 -33.02 17.00 -5.67
C THR A 323 -31.98 15.97 -5.24
N ILE A 324 -31.25 15.40 -6.18
CA ILE A 324 -30.23 14.40 -5.91
C ILE A 324 -28.86 14.85 -6.42
N GLY A 325 -27.84 14.72 -5.56
CA GLY A 325 -26.45 14.92 -5.92
C GLY A 325 -25.67 13.62 -5.75
N ILE A 326 -24.81 13.28 -6.71
CA ILE A 326 -23.93 12.12 -6.67
C ILE A 326 -22.49 12.57 -6.87
N ASP A 327 -21.66 12.38 -5.85
CA ASP A 327 -20.22 12.54 -5.95
C ASP A 327 -19.59 11.17 -6.11
N SER A 328 -19.09 10.89 -7.31
CA SER A 328 -18.36 9.67 -7.62
C SER A 328 -16.86 9.97 -7.62
N GLY A 329 -16.28 9.97 -6.44
CA GLY A 329 -14.86 10.15 -6.26
C GLY A 329 -14.04 8.95 -6.72
N SER A 330 -12.75 9.04 -6.59
CA SER A 330 -11.78 8.02 -6.99
C SER A 330 -11.84 6.74 -6.12
N THR A 331 -12.15 6.90 -4.84
CA THR A 331 -12.21 5.80 -3.87
C THR A 331 -13.61 5.58 -3.30
N THR A 332 -14.41 6.63 -3.20
CA THR A 332 -15.70 6.59 -2.52
C THR A 332 -16.80 7.22 -3.37
N THR A 333 -18.01 6.74 -3.20
CA THR A 333 -19.24 7.33 -3.74
C THR A 333 -20.07 7.93 -2.62
N LYS A 334 -20.59 9.14 -2.83
CA LYS A 334 -21.53 9.80 -1.95
C LYS A 334 -22.81 10.13 -2.73
N ILE A 335 -23.96 9.91 -2.09
CA ILE A 335 -25.27 10.31 -2.62
C ILE A 335 -25.93 11.16 -1.55
N VAL A 336 -26.43 12.31 -1.96
CA VAL A 336 -27.20 13.19 -1.07
C VAL A 336 -28.52 13.54 -1.75
N VAL A 337 -29.62 13.39 -1.00
CA VAL A 337 -30.93 13.83 -1.44
C VAL A 337 -31.38 14.98 -0.54
N LEU A 338 -31.74 16.09 -1.15
CA LEU A 338 -32.16 17.32 -0.47
C LEU A 338 -33.62 17.60 -0.71
N ASP A 339 -34.32 18.13 0.33
CA ASP A 339 -35.65 18.67 0.19
C ASP A 339 -35.65 20.07 -0.46
N GLU A 340 -36.82 20.67 -0.63
CA GLU A 340 -36.98 22.02 -1.22
C GLU A 340 -36.33 23.14 -0.39
N ASN A 341 -35.98 22.88 0.87
CA ASN A 341 -35.32 23.81 1.78
C ASN A 341 -33.80 23.52 1.90
N ASN A 342 -33.24 22.68 1.03
CA ASN A 342 -31.85 22.21 1.06
C ASN A 342 -31.46 21.45 2.35
N ARG A 343 -32.41 20.81 3.03
CA ARG A 343 -32.13 19.93 4.16
C ARG A 343 -31.91 18.50 3.66
N ILE A 344 -31.01 17.77 4.28
CA ILE A 344 -30.68 16.40 3.89
C ILE A 344 -31.80 15.44 4.29
N LEU A 345 -32.48 14.86 3.30
CA LEU A 345 -33.44 13.76 3.45
C LEU A 345 -32.75 12.39 3.54
N TYR A 346 -31.70 12.21 2.77
CA TYR A 346 -30.94 10.97 2.68
C TYR A 346 -29.50 11.24 2.37
N SER A 347 -28.60 10.45 2.94
CA SER A 347 -27.17 10.47 2.62
C SER A 347 -26.60 9.07 2.60
N TYR A 348 -25.75 8.81 1.62
CA TYR A 348 -25.01 7.56 1.46
C TYR A 348 -23.54 7.87 1.24
N TYR A 349 -22.67 7.12 1.90
CA TYR A 349 -21.23 7.20 1.77
C TYR A 349 -20.65 5.79 1.81
N HIS A 350 -19.96 5.38 0.74
CA HIS A 350 -19.41 4.03 0.64
C HIS A 350 -18.20 3.95 -0.28
N ASP A 351 -17.33 2.96 -0.05
CA ASP A 351 -16.21 2.67 -0.92
C ASP A 351 -16.67 2.13 -2.27
N ASN A 352 -16.03 2.60 -3.36
CA ASN A 352 -16.34 2.16 -4.73
C ASN A 352 -15.88 0.72 -5.01
N LYS A 353 -14.87 0.23 -4.30
CA LYS A 353 -14.25 -1.08 -4.53
C LYS A 353 -13.94 -1.35 -6.01
N GLY A 354 -13.49 -0.30 -6.72
CA GLY A 354 -13.19 -0.35 -8.14
C GLY A 354 -14.42 -0.48 -9.07
N ASN A 355 -15.65 -0.22 -8.59
CA ASN A 355 -16.86 -0.19 -9.41
C ASN A 355 -17.82 0.91 -8.93
N PRO A 356 -17.66 2.14 -9.41
CA PRO A 356 -18.48 3.27 -8.98
C PRO A 356 -19.97 3.14 -9.38
N ILE A 357 -20.27 2.53 -10.53
CA ILE A 357 -21.66 2.31 -10.97
C ILE A 357 -22.40 1.45 -9.96
N LYS A 358 -21.79 0.33 -9.54
CA LYS A 358 -22.37 -0.56 -8.55
C LYS A 358 -22.56 0.11 -7.19
N ALA A 359 -21.62 0.94 -6.77
CA ALA A 359 -21.72 1.69 -5.51
C ALA A 359 -22.90 2.68 -5.53
N VAL A 360 -23.14 3.36 -6.66
CA VAL A 360 -24.32 4.22 -6.85
C VAL A 360 -25.61 3.39 -6.84
N GLU A 361 -25.64 2.29 -7.59
CA GLU A 361 -26.80 1.38 -7.63
C GLU A 361 -27.18 0.91 -6.22
N GLU A 362 -26.23 0.43 -5.43
CA GLU A 362 -26.46 -0.01 -4.03
C GLU A 362 -27.00 1.13 -3.16
N GLY A 363 -26.49 2.35 -3.32
CA GLY A 363 -26.97 3.52 -2.59
C GLY A 363 -28.42 3.90 -2.97
N LEU A 364 -28.75 3.85 -4.26
CA LEU A 364 -30.11 4.12 -4.74
C LEU A 364 -31.10 3.02 -4.33
N GLN A 365 -30.68 1.76 -4.31
CA GLN A 365 -31.51 0.66 -3.81
C GLN A 365 -31.84 0.82 -2.30
N LYS A 366 -30.86 1.26 -1.50
CA LYS A 366 -31.10 1.57 -0.08
C LYS A 366 -32.10 2.73 0.10
N LEU A 367 -31.91 3.80 -0.67
CA LEU A 367 -32.85 4.93 -0.69
C LEU A 367 -34.26 4.46 -1.04
N HIS A 368 -34.40 3.66 -2.09
CA HIS A 368 -35.68 3.11 -2.52
C HIS A 368 -36.36 2.29 -1.42
N LYS A 369 -35.59 1.44 -0.73
CA LYS A 369 -36.08 0.65 0.40
C LYS A 369 -36.58 1.52 1.55
N GLU A 370 -35.82 2.55 1.95
CA GLU A 370 -36.21 3.49 2.99
C GLU A 370 -37.50 4.26 2.61
N CYS A 371 -37.63 4.65 1.32
CA CYS A 371 -38.85 5.27 0.83
C CYS A 371 -40.05 4.32 0.92
N GLN A 372 -39.89 3.04 0.58
CA GLN A 372 -40.95 2.03 0.69
C GLN A 372 -41.36 1.83 2.15
N GLU A 373 -40.43 1.69 3.07
CA GLU A 373 -40.66 1.49 4.50
C GLU A 373 -41.46 2.66 5.14
N LYS A 374 -41.19 3.89 4.67
CA LYS A 374 -41.84 5.12 5.15
C LYS A 374 -43.09 5.53 4.34
N GLY A 375 -43.40 4.82 3.27
CA GLY A 375 -44.50 5.17 2.38
C GLY A 375 -44.27 6.49 1.64
N THR A 376 -43.00 6.83 1.37
CA THR A 376 -42.58 8.07 0.68
C THR A 376 -42.52 7.84 -0.81
N ILE A 377 -43.02 8.79 -1.60
CA ILE A 377 -42.81 8.88 -3.03
C ILE A 377 -41.92 10.11 -3.30
N LEU A 378 -40.67 9.87 -3.58
CA LEU A 378 -39.75 10.94 -3.94
C LEU A 378 -39.97 11.38 -5.39
N GLN A 379 -40.28 12.65 -5.57
CA GLN A 379 -40.35 13.28 -6.88
C GLN A 379 -39.08 14.07 -7.12
N ILE A 380 -38.10 13.45 -7.80
CA ILE A 380 -36.84 14.08 -8.12
C ILE A 380 -37.03 15.17 -9.17
N LYS A 381 -36.69 16.41 -8.83
CA LYS A 381 -36.81 17.60 -9.69
C LYS A 381 -35.55 17.92 -10.47
N GLY A 382 -34.43 17.38 -10.04
CA GLY A 382 -33.15 17.55 -10.70
C GLY A 382 -32.08 16.67 -10.09
N GLY A 383 -31.12 16.27 -10.91
CA GLY A 383 -30.00 15.42 -10.52
C GLY A 383 -28.68 15.94 -11.07
N CYS A 384 -27.63 15.94 -10.25
CA CYS A 384 -26.31 16.38 -10.66
C CYS A 384 -25.24 15.39 -10.21
N SER A 385 -24.25 15.16 -11.06
CA SER A 385 -23.07 14.35 -10.75
C SER A 385 -21.82 15.23 -10.65
N THR A 386 -20.84 14.78 -9.85
CA THR A 386 -19.51 15.40 -9.71
C THR A 386 -18.46 14.32 -9.37
N GLY A 387 -17.19 14.73 -9.28
CA GLY A 387 -16.05 13.86 -8.98
C GLY A 387 -15.45 13.18 -10.21
N TYR A 388 -14.45 12.33 -10.01
CA TYR A 388 -13.74 11.64 -11.11
C TYR A 388 -14.64 10.83 -12.05
N GLY A 389 -15.74 10.29 -11.53
CA GLY A 389 -16.72 9.52 -12.30
C GLY A 389 -17.88 10.35 -12.83
N GLU A 390 -17.80 11.67 -12.85
CA GLU A 390 -18.88 12.58 -13.24
C GLU A 390 -19.60 12.19 -14.52
N ASP A 391 -18.85 12.07 -15.62
CA ASP A 391 -19.42 11.76 -16.95
C ASP A 391 -20.02 10.35 -16.99
N LEU A 392 -19.35 9.38 -16.34
CA LEU A 392 -19.81 8.00 -16.29
C LEU A 392 -21.16 7.90 -15.55
N ILE A 393 -21.26 8.54 -14.38
CA ILE A 393 -22.48 8.54 -13.56
C ILE A 393 -23.59 9.33 -14.26
N LYS A 394 -23.26 10.48 -14.85
CA LYS A 394 -24.21 11.26 -15.64
C LYS A 394 -24.84 10.42 -16.75
N ALA A 395 -24.03 9.70 -17.50
CA ALA A 395 -24.52 8.85 -18.60
C ALA A 395 -25.29 7.63 -18.10
N ALA A 396 -24.79 6.93 -17.07
CA ALA A 396 -25.39 5.69 -16.57
C ALA A 396 -26.75 5.92 -15.89
N PHE A 397 -26.90 7.01 -15.14
CA PHE A 397 -28.10 7.32 -14.35
C PHE A 397 -28.91 8.48 -14.92
N GLN A 398 -28.60 8.95 -16.13
CA GLN A 398 -29.31 10.01 -16.84
C GLN A 398 -29.48 11.30 -16.00
N MET A 399 -28.38 11.73 -15.33
CA MET A 399 -28.38 12.94 -14.53
C MET A 399 -28.50 14.18 -15.44
N ASP A 400 -29.22 15.20 -14.97
CA ASP A 400 -29.46 16.43 -15.75
C ASP A 400 -28.18 17.21 -16.03
N ALA A 401 -27.24 17.23 -15.08
CA ALA A 401 -25.98 17.96 -15.18
C ALA A 401 -24.82 17.21 -14.55
N GLY A 402 -23.60 17.48 -15.03
CA GLY A 402 -22.35 17.21 -14.37
C GLY A 402 -21.67 18.55 -14.03
N ILE A 403 -21.03 18.67 -12.89
CA ILE A 403 -20.30 19.86 -12.49
C ILE A 403 -18.92 19.51 -11.92
N ILE A 404 -17.95 20.37 -12.18
CA ILE A 404 -16.60 20.20 -11.66
C ILE A 404 -16.63 20.23 -10.13
N GLU A 405 -15.90 19.32 -9.50
CA GLU A 405 -15.85 19.10 -8.05
C GLU A 405 -15.56 20.40 -7.25
N THR A 406 -14.62 21.22 -7.72
CA THR A 406 -14.29 22.50 -7.07
C THR A 406 -15.47 23.47 -7.04
N ILE A 407 -16.34 23.47 -8.07
CA ILE A 407 -17.56 24.27 -8.09
C ILE A 407 -18.58 23.72 -7.12
N ALA A 408 -18.74 22.40 -7.05
CA ALA A 408 -19.62 21.73 -6.10
C ALA A 408 -19.22 22.06 -4.65
N HIS A 409 -17.95 21.97 -4.31
CA HIS A 409 -17.40 22.35 -3.00
C HIS A 409 -17.68 23.82 -2.67
N TYR A 410 -17.45 24.72 -3.63
CA TYR A 410 -17.74 26.13 -3.41
C TYR A 410 -19.21 26.40 -3.12
N MET A 411 -20.11 25.84 -3.91
CA MET A 411 -21.55 26.02 -3.73
C MET A 411 -22.02 25.52 -2.37
N ALA A 412 -21.54 24.34 -1.95
CA ALA A 412 -21.86 23.76 -0.65
C ALA A 412 -21.33 24.62 0.51
N ALA A 413 -20.05 25.02 0.45
CA ALA A 413 -19.44 25.86 1.47
C ALA A 413 -20.13 27.22 1.59
N LYS A 414 -20.47 27.85 0.46
CA LYS A 414 -21.19 29.12 0.39
C LYS A 414 -22.61 29.02 0.96
N HIS A 415 -23.27 27.89 0.84
CA HIS A 415 -24.56 27.63 1.44
C HIS A 415 -24.47 27.60 2.97
N ILE A 416 -23.42 26.99 3.53
CA ILE A 416 -23.20 26.91 4.98
C ILE A 416 -22.72 28.24 5.55
N ASN A 417 -21.76 28.87 4.88
CA ASN A 417 -21.19 30.16 5.29
C ASN A 417 -21.03 31.08 4.09
N LYS A 418 -21.86 32.15 4.06
CA LYS A 418 -21.86 33.11 2.96
C LYS A 418 -20.55 33.90 2.82
N ASP A 419 -19.80 34.00 3.91
CA ASP A 419 -18.55 34.78 3.97
C ASP A 419 -17.31 33.89 3.76
N VAL A 420 -17.49 32.63 3.32
CA VAL A 420 -16.35 31.74 3.02
C VAL A 420 -15.47 32.38 1.95
N SER A 421 -14.19 32.50 2.27
CA SER A 421 -13.16 33.05 1.37
C SER A 421 -12.10 32.05 0.98
N PHE A 422 -11.99 30.98 1.75
CA PHE A 422 -10.98 29.95 1.56
C PHE A 422 -11.56 28.58 1.88
N ILE A 423 -11.32 27.61 1.00
CA ILE A 423 -11.70 26.23 1.19
C ILE A 423 -10.44 25.38 1.05
N LEU A 424 -10.15 24.59 2.06
CA LEU A 424 -9.14 23.53 2.02
C LEU A 424 -9.87 22.19 1.96
N ASP A 425 -9.80 21.56 0.81
CA ASP A 425 -10.33 20.23 0.58
C ASP A 425 -9.19 19.22 0.60
N ILE A 426 -9.34 18.17 1.41
CA ILE A 426 -8.38 17.06 1.50
C ILE A 426 -9.15 15.78 1.18
N GLY A 427 -9.07 15.39 -0.07
CA GLY A 427 -9.69 14.18 -0.61
C GLY A 427 -8.86 12.92 -0.34
N GLY A 428 -9.33 11.80 -0.89
CA GLY A 428 -8.62 10.51 -0.81
C GLY A 428 -7.29 10.48 -1.56
N GLN A 429 -7.08 11.40 -2.52
CA GLN A 429 -5.92 11.41 -3.40
C GLN A 429 -5.41 12.78 -3.79
N ASP A 430 -6.25 13.76 -3.77
CA ASP A 430 -5.94 15.14 -4.11
C ASP A 430 -6.18 16.05 -2.92
N MET A 431 -5.56 17.19 -3.00
CA MET A 431 -5.75 18.28 -2.05
C MET A 431 -5.94 19.56 -2.85
N ASN A 432 -7.09 20.17 -2.67
CA ASN A 432 -7.47 21.38 -3.34
C ASN A 432 -7.51 22.57 -2.37
N CYS A 433 -6.99 23.68 -2.85
CA CYS A 433 -6.98 24.93 -2.11
C CYS A 433 -7.69 25.99 -2.97
N LEU A 434 -8.88 26.38 -2.57
CA LEU A 434 -9.72 27.32 -3.33
C LEU A 434 -9.76 28.64 -2.60
N LEU A 435 -9.23 29.70 -3.25
CA LEU A 435 -9.19 31.06 -2.72
C LEU A 435 -10.09 31.97 -3.58
N TYR A 436 -11.11 32.56 -2.96
CA TYR A 436 -12.12 33.31 -3.70
C TYR A 436 -12.02 34.84 -3.56
N THR A 437 -11.20 35.37 -2.66
CA THR A 437 -11.18 36.78 -2.31
C THR A 437 -9.84 37.49 -2.46
N SER A 438 -8.78 36.74 -2.74
CA SER A 438 -7.44 37.31 -2.97
C SER A 438 -6.79 36.65 -4.17
N PRO A 439 -6.08 37.39 -5.03
CA PRO A 439 -5.28 36.79 -6.09
C PRO A 439 -4.23 35.88 -5.46
N SER A 440 -4.02 34.73 -6.07
CA SER A 440 -2.92 33.82 -5.68
C SER A 440 -1.59 34.59 -5.78
N PRO A 441 -0.60 34.31 -4.90
CA PRO A 441 0.75 34.86 -5.07
C PRO A 441 1.38 34.53 -6.44
N ARG A 442 0.83 33.56 -7.18
CA ARG A 442 1.22 33.26 -8.56
C ARG A 442 0.57 34.17 -9.60
N ASP A 443 -0.56 34.80 -9.28
CA ASP A 443 -1.29 35.67 -10.19
C ASP A 443 -0.75 37.09 -10.16
N THR A 444 0.16 37.39 -9.27
CA THR A 444 0.82 38.71 -9.10
C THR A 444 2.22 38.77 -9.70
N ARG A 445 2.59 37.80 -10.55
CA ARG A 445 3.88 37.81 -11.26
C ARG A 445 3.72 38.08 -12.73
#